data_299a8f78559ff9f43f6132af0f87f2f1
#
_entry.id   299a8f78559ff9f43f6132af0f87f2f1
#
_cell.length_a   1.000
_cell.length_b   1.000
_cell.length_c   1.000
_cell.angle_alpha   90.00
_cell.angle_beta   90.00
_cell.angle_gamma   90.00
#
_symmetry.space_group_name_H-M   'P 1'
#
loop_
_entity.id
_entity.type
_entity.pdbx_description
1 polymer ?
#
loop_
_entity_poly.entity_id
_entity_poly.type
_entity_poly.pdbx_seq_one_letter_code
_entity_poly.pdbx_strand_id
1 'polypeptide(L)'
;MRPTRCCAGCSFDAVGDGAAKKATGVIQKYRGRALLVATGSCAINCRYCFRRHFDYGAENAAKGGWQEAVAAIAADPDIDEVILSGGDPLSLATHKLVELTDALRQIPHIRRLRIHTRLPIVLPERVDDELVYWLGSLPWPLAIVVHANHANEFDASVDAAMARLRGTGAQLLNQAVLLRGVNDSVQALQDLSERSFAAGVLPYYLHQLDRVEGVAHFEVDDTQAKALIAGLTARLSGYLIPKLVRELPGDPSKRPL
;
A
#
# COMPACT_ATOMS: atom_id res chain seq x y z
N MET A 1 -25.95 15.29 -5.07
CA MET A 1 -24.72 15.34 -4.25
C MET A 1 -25.08 15.58 -2.81
N ARG A 2 -24.78 14.66 -1.89
CA ARG A 2 -24.93 14.94 -0.44
C ARG A 2 -23.77 15.86 -0.03
N PRO A 3 -24.02 16.90 0.80
CA PRO A 3 -22.94 17.77 1.26
C PRO A 3 -21.90 16.92 2.00
N THR A 4 -20.64 17.05 1.61
CA THR A 4 -19.49 16.48 2.31
C THR A 4 -19.51 17.04 3.73
N ARG A 5 -19.78 16.19 4.73
CA ARG A 5 -19.61 16.58 6.13
C ARG A 5 -18.12 16.88 6.33
N CYS A 6 -17.79 18.14 6.56
CA CYS A 6 -16.49 18.49 7.14
C CYS A 6 -16.35 17.72 8.44
N CYS A 7 -15.36 16.82 8.55
CA CYS A 7 -15.09 16.16 9.80
C CYS A 7 -14.11 17.03 10.62
N ALA A 8 -14.41 17.17 11.92
CA ALA A 8 -13.47 17.80 12.83
C ALA A 8 -12.14 17.00 12.82
N GLY A 9 -11.02 17.67 12.52
CA GLY A 9 -9.70 17.05 12.46
C GLY A 9 -9.35 16.37 11.13
N CYS A 10 -10.14 16.55 10.06
CA CYS A 10 -9.74 16.16 8.70
C CYS A 10 -8.81 17.20 8.08
N SER A 11 -7.84 16.75 7.29
CA SER A 11 -6.87 17.58 6.56
C SER A 11 -6.72 17.13 5.11
N PHE A 12 -6.09 17.94 4.27
CA PHE A 12 -5.71 17.55 2.90
C PHE A 12 -4.51 16.60 2.88
N ASP A 13 -3.66 16.65 3.91
CA ASP A 13 -2.51 15.75 4.13
C ASP A 13 -2.63 15.10 5.52
N ALA A 14 -3.44 14.05 5.59
CA ALA A 14 -3.77 13.38 6.86
C ALA A 14 -2.57 12.62 7.47
N VAL A 15 -1.58 12.28 6.67
CA VAL A 15 -0.44 11.44 7.07
C VAL A 15 0.91 12.18 7.03
N GLY A 16 0.92 13.47 6.66
CA GLY A 16 2.11 14.30 6.66
C GLY A 16 3.12 13.96 5.55
N ASP A 17 2.63 13.56 4.37
CA ASP A 17 3.49 13.25 3.23
C ASP A 17 4.30 14.46 2.77
N GLY A 18 3.69 15.67 2.79
CA GLY A 18 4.35 16.91 2.40
C GLY A 18 5.54 17.28 3.28
N ALA A 19 5.42 17.12 4.61
CA ALA A 19 6.50 17.39 5.55
C ALA A 19 7.63 16.34 5.50
N ALA A 20 7.33 15.13 4.99
CA ALA A 20 8.28 14.03 4.89
C ALA A 20 8.97 13.93 3.51
N LYS A 21 8.73 14.91 2.64
CA LYS A 21 9.34 14.97 1.31
C LYS A 21 10.85 15.21 1.41
N LYS A 22 11.63 14.42 0.67
CA LYS A 22 13.10 14.54 0.57
C LYS A 22 13.54 15.09 -0.79
N ALA A 23 12.87 14.67 -1.86
CA ALA A 23 13.07 15.11 -3.23
C ALA A 23 11.76 14.92 -4.00
N THR A 24 11.71 15.34 -5.25
CA THR A 24 10.55 15.12 -6.13
C THR A 24 10.24 13.62 -6.19
N GLY A 25 9.05 13.24 -5.73
CA GLY A 25 8.60 11.85 -5.71
C GLY A 25 9.24 10.96 -4.64
N VAL A 26 10.01 11.49 -3.68
CA VAL A 26 10.59 10.71 -2.57
C VAL A 26 10.06 11.21 -1.23
N ILE A 27 9.41 10.30 -0.51
CA ILE A 27 8.85 10.53 0.83
C ILE A 27 9.56 9.60 1.81
N GLN A 28 10.15 10.16 2.87
CA GLN A 28 10.84 9.40 3.91
C GLN A 28 10.32 9.76 5.29
N LYS A 29 9.37 8.98 5.79
CA LYS A 29 8.79 9.16 7.15
C LYS A 29 9.54 8.37 8.20
N TYR A 30 10.12 7.25 7.82
CA TYR A 30 10.70 6.28 8.74
C TYR A 30 12.14 5.96 8.37
N ARG A 31 12.94 5.66 9.38
CA ARG A 31 14.34 5.27 9.19
C ARG A 31 14.44 3.99 8.34
N GLY A 32 15.46 3.92 7.51
CA GLY A 32 15.82 2.73 6.74
C GLY A 32 14.99 2.52 5.46
N ARG A 33 13.95 3.32 5.20
CA ARG A 33 13.11 3.13 4.01
C ARG A 33 12.62 4.43 3.40
N ALA A 34 12.57 4.46 2.08
CA ALA A 34 11.99 5.55 1.30
C ALA A 34 10.82 5.05 0.46
N LEU A 35 9.75 5.84 0.40
CA LEU A 35 8.64 5.64 -0.54
C LEU A 35 8.93 6.47 -1.78
N LEU A 36 8.92 5.79 -2.94
CA LEU A 36 9.06 6.40 -4.24
C LEU A 36 7.67 6.48 -4.90
N VAL A 37 7.24 7.69 -5.23
CA VAL A 37 6.03 7.96 -6.02
C VAL A 37 6.35 7.62 -7.47
N ALA A 38 6.17 6.35 -7.85
CA ALA A 38 6.52 5.85 -9.16
C ALA A 38 5.66 6.47 -10.27
N THR A 39 4.38 6.73 -9.97
CA THR A 39 3.41 7.35 -10.86
C THR A 39 2.28 8.01 -10.07
N GLY A 40 1.57 8.94 -10.69
CA GLY A 40 0.31 9.48 -10.14
C GLY A 40 -0.95 8.76 -10.62
N SER A 41 -0.81 7.77 -11.50
CA SER A 41 -1.95 7.07 -12.11
C SER A 41 -2.44 5.92 -11.26
N CYS A 42 -3.76 5.68 -11.27
CA CYS A 42 -4.41 4.51 -10.71
C CYS A 42 -5.43 3.97 -11.71
N ALA A 43 -5.61 2.65 -11.78
CA ALA A 43 -6.70 2.05 -12.57
C ALA A 43 -8.07 2.34 -11.96
N ILE A 44 -8.14 2.50 -10.64
CA ILE A 44 -9.35 2.86 -9.90
C ILE A 44 -9.04 3.86 -8.78
N ASN A 45 -9.91 4.85 -8.60
CA ASN A 45 -9.79 5.84 -7.52
C ASN A 45 -10.57 5.35 -6.28
N CYS A 46 -9.84 4.91 -5.26
CA CYS A 46 -10.44 4.47 -3.99
C CYS A 46 -11.19 5.62 -3.32
N ARG A 47 -12.44 5.38 -2.90
CA ARG A 47 -13.25 6.40 -2.21
C ARG A 47 -12.66 6.84 -0.87
N TYR A 48 -11.84 6.02 -0.25
CA TYR A 48 -11.16 6.25 1.04
C TYR A 48 -9.68 6.63 0.87
N CYS A 49 -9.21 6.95 -0.34
CA CYS A 49 -7.82 7.26 -0.61
C CYS A 49 -7.34 8.46 0.23
N PHE A 50 -6.31 8.24 1.05
CA PHE A 50 -5.73 9.30 1.89
C PHE A 50 -4.92 10.32 1.06
N ARG A 51 -4.43 9.91 -0.14
CA ARG A 51 -3.71 10.78 -1.10
C ARG A 51 -4.62 11.41 -2.15
N ARG A 52 -5.92 11.50 -1.91
CA ARG A 52 -6.89 12.04 -2.88
C ARG A 52 -6.66 13.53 -3.22
N HIS A 53 -5.94 14.25 -2.37
CA HIS A 53 -5.56 15.65 -2.56
C HIS A 53 -4.06 15.83 -2.80
N PHE A 54 -3.31 14.73 -2.94
CA PHE A 54 -1.88 14.77 -3.19
C PHE A 54 -1.58 15.33 -4.59
N ASP A 55 -0.64 16.27 -4.68
CA ASP A 55 -0.25 16.88 -5.96
C ASP A 55 0.67 15.96 -6.76
N TYR A 56 0.08 14.93 -7.36
CA TYR A 56 0.82 14.04 -8.26
C TYR A 56 1.40 14.75 -9.49
N GLY A 57 0.87 15.95 -9.83
CA GLY A 57 1.40 16.75 -10.93
C GLY A 57 2.81 17.27 -10.67
N ALA A 58 3.03 17.78 -9.44
CA ALA A 58 4.32 18.26 -8.96
C ALA A 58 5.24 17.12 -8.50
N GLU A 59 4.68 16.02 -7.96
CA GLU A 59 5.44 14.94 -7.34
C GLU A 59 5.63 13.70 -8.24
N ASN A 60 5.41 13.84 -9.54
CA ASN A 60 5.57 12.72 -10.46
C ASN A 60 7.04 12.55 -10.87
N ALA A 61 7.78 11.72 -10.16
CA ALA A 61 9.18 11.39 -10.46
C ALA A 61 9.38 10.80 -11.88
N ALA A 62 8.35 10.17 -12.45
CA ALA A 62 8.41 9.58 -13.79
C ALA A 62 8.61 10.64 -14.91
N LYS A 63 8.20 11.90 -14.71
CA LYS A 63 8.40 12.96 -15.69
C LYS A 63 9.88 13.23 -16.02
N GLY A 64 10.78 13.03 -15.05
CA GLY A 64 12.24 13.15 -15.22
C GLY A 64 12.95 11.80 -15.32
N GLY A 65 12.25 10.70 -15.64
CA GLY A 65 12.85 9.36 -15.70
C GLY A 65 13.37 8.89 -14.33
N TRP A 66 12.77 9.36 -13.24
CA TRP A 66 13.12 9.08 -11.83
C TRP A 66 14.54 9.50 -11.41
N GLN A 67 15.29 10.23 -12.23
CA GLN A 67 16.71 10.55 -11.98
C GLN A 67 16.91 11.27 -10.63
N GLU A 68 16.11 12.29 -10.33
CA GLU A 68 16.20 13.03 -9.06
C GLU A 68 15.88 12.13 -7.86
N ALA A 69 14.84 11.32 -7.99
CA ALA A 69 14.41 10.40 -6.93
C ALA A 69 15.48 9.32 -6.65
N VAL A 70 16.04 8.72 -7.72
CA VAL A 70 17.10 7.70 -7.60
C VAL A 70 18.37 8.34 -7.00
N ALA A 71 18.75 9.54 -7.42
CA ALA A 71 19.91 10.24 -6.86
C ALA A 71 19.72 10.57 -5.36
N ALA A 72 18.51 11.00 -4.97
CA ALA A 72 18.21 11.27 -3.57
C ALA A 72 18.28 10.00 -2.68
N ILE A 73 17.81 8.87 -3.20
CA ILE A 73 17.90 7.56 -2.51
C ILE A 73 19.38 7.12 -2.44
N ALA A 74 20.14 7.27 -3.52
CA ALA A 74 21.55 6.90 -3.56
C ALA A 74 22.41 7.73 -2.59
N ALA A 75 22.03 8.98 -2.34
CA ALA A 75 22.75 9.88 -1.42
C ALA A 75 22.52 9.58 0.07
N ASP A 76 21.53 8.75 0.43
CA ASP A 76 21.21 8.40 1.81
C ASP A 76 21.48 6.90 2.07
N PRO A 77 22.69 6.53 2.56
CA PRO A 77 23.06 5.12 2.78
C PRO A 77 22.28 4.43 3.90
N ASP A 78 21.51 5.16 4.69
CA ASP A 78 20.62 4.57 5.69
C ASP A 78 19.35 3.96 5.07
N ILE A 79 19.05 4.27 3.80
CA ILE A 79 17.91 3.69 3.08
C ILE A 79 18.30 2.31 2.55
N ASP A 80 17.82 1.25 3.17
CA ASP A 80 18.03 -0.13 2.73
C ASP A 80 16.78 -0.77 2.08
N GLU A 81 15.63 -0.08 2.12
CA GLU A 81 14.36 -0.51 1.53
C GLU A 81 13.73 0.59 0.69
N VAL A 82 13.39 0.29 -0.56
CA VAL A 82 12.59 1.16 -1.42
C VAL A 82 11.17 0.62 -1.52
N ILE A 83 10.19 1.53 -1.37
CA ILE A 83 8.77 1.21 -1.49
C ILE A 83 8.24 1.89 -2.75
N LEU A 84 7.89 1.12 -3.78
CA LEU A 84 7.18 1.66 -4.93
C LEU A 84 5.71 1.87 -4.56
N SER A 85 5.23 3.08 -4.75
CA SER A 85 3.88 3.52 -4.41
C SER A 85 3.50 4.75 -5.26
N GLY A 86 2.62 5.59 -4.74
CA GLY A 86 2.16 6.81 -5.40
C GLY A 86 0.68 6.74 -5.68
N GLY A 87 0.29 6.77 -6.95
CA GLY A 87 -0.97 6.23 -7.42
C GLY A 87 -0.93 4.71 -7.24
N ASP A 88 -0.83 3.98 -8.32
CA ASP A 88 -0.53 2.53 -8.25
C ASP A 88 0.65 2.22 -9.18
N PRO A 89 1.79 1.77 -8.65
CA PRO A 89 2.99 1.55 -9.45
C PRO A 89 2.79 0.54 -10.59
N LEU A 90 1.91 -0.46 -10.42
CA LEU A 90 1.64 -1.44 -11.48
C LEU A 90 0.75 -0.90 -12.61
N SER A 91 0.26 0.34 -12.51
CA SER A 91 -0.37 1.04 -13.64
C SER A 91 0.65 1.53 -14.69
N LEU A 92 1.94 1.53 -14.35
CA LEU A 92 3.00 1.75 -15.34
C LEU A 92 3.13 0.53 -16.24
N ALA A 93 3.50 0.77 -17.51
CA ALA A 93 3.92 -0.32 -18.39
C ALA A 93 5.17 -1.00 -17.84
N THR A 94 5.30 -2.32 -18.04
CA THR A 94 6.37 -3.13 -17.43
C THR A 94 7.76 -2.63 -17.80
N HIS A 95 7.99 -2.19 -19.06
CA HIS A 95 9.28 -1.62 -19.46
C HIS A 95 9.68 -0.39 -18.63
N LYS A 96 8.72 0.42 -18.16
CA LYS A 96 8.99 1.57 -17.27
C LYS A 96 9.38 1.12 -15.86
N LEU A 97 8.80 0.04 -15.38
CA LEU A 97 9.19 -0.57 -14.11
C LEU A 97 10.61 -1.17 -14.20
N VAL A 98 10.96 -1.76 -15.34
CA VAL A 98 12.32 -2.25 -15.64
C VAL A 98 13.32 -1.07 -15.61
N GLU A 99 13.06 0.02 -16.35
CA GLU A 99 13.92 1.21 -16.35
C GLU A 99 14.17 1.73 -14.93
N LEU A 100 13.11 1.85 -14.12
CA LEU A 100 13.21 2.31 -12.74
C LEU A 100 14.04 1.36 -11.87
N THR A 101 13.77 0.05 -11.94
CA THR A 101 14.47 -0.92 -11.11
C THR A 101 15.91 -1.14 -11.55
N ASP A 102 16.23 -0.99 -12.82
CA ASP A 102 17.63 -1.01 -13.30
C ASP A 102 18.43 0.19 -12.77
N ALA A 103 17.80 1.37 -12.67
CA ALA A 103 18.44 2.52 -12.02
C ALA A 103 18.64 2.28 -10.51
N LEU A 104 17.66 1.72 -9.80
CA LEU A 104 17.78 1.37 -8.38
C LEU A 104 18.83 0.28 -8.13
N ARG A 105 19.03 -0.65 -9.07
CA ARG A 105 20.03 -1.72 -8.98
C ARG A 105 21.48 -1.20 -8.89
N GLN A 106 21.73 0.01 -9.35
CA GLN A 106 23.05 0.64 -9.24
C GLN A 106 23.37 1.15 -7.82
N ILE A 107 22.39 1.12 -6.89
CA ILE A 107 22.53 1.61 -5.53
C ILE A 107 22.89 0.42 -4.60
N PRO A 108 24.14 0.31 -4.10
CA PRO A 108 24.62 -0.91 -3.45
C PRO A 108 24.02 -1.16 -2.05
N HIS A 109 23.49 -0.15 -1.40
CA HIS A 109 22.93 -0.26 -0.04
C HIS A 109 21.46 -0.69 -0.02
N ILE A 110 20.76 -0.72 -1.17
CA ILE A 110 19.39 -1.23 -1.24
C ILE A 110 19.41 -2.76 -1.08
N ARG A 111 18.64 -3.25 -0.11
CA ARG A 111 18.55 -4.66 0.26
C ARG A 111 17.20 -5.28 0.04
N ARG A 112 16.14 -4.47 -0.12
CA ARG A 112 14.74 -4.93 -0.22
C ARG A 112 13.94 -4.00 -1.11
N LEU A 113 13.01 -4.60 -1.85
CA LEU A 113 12.00 -3.85 -2.59
C LEU A 113 10.62 -4.21 -2.08
N ARG A 114 9.76 -3.21 -1.93
CA ARG A 114 8.34 -3.39 -1.62
C ARG A 114 7.48 -2.66 -2.63
N ILE A 115 6.39 -3.30 -3.05
CA ILE A 115 5.43 -2.71 -3.99
C ILE A 115 4.08 -2.64 -3.29
N HIS A 116 3.49 -1.45 -3.21
CA HIS A 116 2.14 -1.24 -2.73
C HIS A 116 1.21 -1.06 -3.92
N THR A 117 0.24 -1.96 -4.07
CA THR A 117 -0.64 -1.98 -5.24
C THR A 117 -2.03 -2.49 -4.90
N ARG A 118 -3.04 -1.97 -5.58
CA ARG A 118 -4.38 -2.54 -5.61
C ARG A 118 -4.68 -3.22 -6.95
N LEU A 119 -3.82 -3.02 -7.94
CA LEU A 119 -4.10 -3.40 -9.30
C LEU A 119 -4.40 -4.91 -9.48
N PRO A 120 -3.66 -5.85 -8.85
CA PRO A 120 -3.97 -7.27 -8.98
C PRO A 120 -5.34 -7.68 -8.40
N ILE A 121 -5.92 -6.85 -7.53
CA ILE A 121 -7.25 -7.07 -6.95
C ILE A 121 -8.35 -6.54 -7.89
N VAL A 122 -8.12 -5.41 -8.57
CA VAL A 122 -9.15 -4.73 -9.38
C VAL A 122 -9.01 -4.97 -10.88
N LEU A 123 -7.85 -5.42 -11.32
CA LEU A 123 -7.51 -5.75 -12.71
C LEU A 123 -6.48 -6.90 -12.71
N PRO A 124 -6.90 -8.14 -12.35
CA PRO A 124 -5.99 -9.30 -12.22
C PRO A 124 -5.25 -9.64 -13.52
N GLU A 125 -5.78 -9.29 -14.67
CA GLU A 125 -5.16 -9.47 -15.99
C GLU A 125 -3.85 -8.69 -16.14
N ARG A 126 -3.62 -7.65 -15.30
CA ARG A 126 -2.34 -6.93 -15.27
C ARG A 126 -1.19 -7.82 -14.80
N VAL A 127 -1.48 -8.93 -14.12
CA VAL A 127 -0.47 -9.91 -13.74
C VAL A 127 -0.19 -10.82 -14.94
N ASP A 128 0.32 -10.21 -16.02
CA ASP A 128 0.72 -10.86 -17.27
C ASP A 128 2.11 -11.50 -17.19
N ASP A 129 2.54 -12.18 -18.26
CA ASP A 129 3.82 -12.89 -18.30
C ASP A 129 5.01 -11.91 -18.21
N GLU A 130 4.88 -10.73 -18.81
CA GLU A 130 5.92 -9.71 -18.79
C GLU A 130 6.15 -9.18 -17.36
N LEU A 131 5.05 -8.91 -16.62
CA LEU A 131 5.12 -8.49 -15.23
C LEU A 131 5.73 -9.58 -14.34
N VAL A 132 5.29 -10.83 -14.50
CA VAL A 132 5.80 -11.98 -13.73
C VAL A 132 7.28 -12.19 -14.00
N TYR A 133 7.71 -12.12 -15.26
CA TYR A 133 9.13 -12.23 -15.64
C TYR A 133 9.96 -11.11 -14.98
N TRP A 134 9.51 -9.85 -15.06
CA TRP A 134 10.18 -8.73 -14.41
C TRP A 134 10.32 -8.93 -12.90
N LEU A 135 9.22 -9.26 -12.21
CA LEU A 135 9.23 -9.47 -10.76
C LEU A 135 10.20 -10.59 -10.35
N GLY A 136 10.22 -11.71 -11.10
CA GLY A 136 11.14 -12.84 -10.87
C GLY A 136 12.61 -12.53 -11.16
N SER A 137 12.90 -11.49 -11.94
CA SER A 137 14.26 -11.06 -12.29
C SER A 137 14.88 -10.06 -11.30
N LEU A 138 14.10 -9.57 -10.33
CA LEU A 138 14.56 -8.59 -9.36
C LEU A 138 15.62 -9.19 -8.42
N PRO A 139 16.73 -8.48 -8.13
CA PRO A 139 17.81 -9.02 -7.32
C PRO A 139 17.55 -8.99 -5.81
N TRP A 140 16.47 -8.34 -5.38
CA TRP A 140 16.15 -8.14 -3.97
C TRP A 140 15.04 -9.06 -3.48
N PRO A 141 15.05 -9.44 -2.21
CA PRO A 141 13.84 -9.91 -1.55
C PRO A 141 12.68 -8.93 -1.80
N LEU A 142 11.55 -9.47 -2.26
CA LEU A 142 10.41 -8.70 -2.72
C LEU A 142 9.21 -8.93 -1.81
N ALA A 143 8.59 -7.84 -1.34
CA ALA A 143 7.27 -7.86 -0.72
C ALA A 143 6.27 -7.13 -1.61
N ILE A 144 5.15 -7.77 -1.93
CA ILE A 144 4.02 -7.15 -2.63
C ILE A 144 2.89 -7.00 -1.62
N VAL A 145 2.52 -5.77 -1.33
CA VAL A 145 1.44 -5.43 -0.42
C VAL A 145 0.21 -5.09 -1.27
N VAL A 146 -0.72 -6.04 -1.33
CA VAL A 146 -2.00 -5.83 -2.00
C VAL A 146 -2.99 -5.12 -1.07
N HIS A 147 -3.97 -4.43 -1.65
CA HIS A 147 -4.96 -3.68 -0.89
C HIS A 147 -6.36 -4.22 -1.18
N ALA A 148 -6.83 -5.16 -0.35
CA ALA A 148 -8.21 -5.64 -0.33
C ALA A 148 -8.85 -5.35 1.03
N ASN A 149 -10.11 -4.91 1.04
CA ASN A 149 -10.83 -4.55 2.26
C ASN A 149 -11.98 -5.52 2.58
N HIS A 150 -12.35 -6.40 1.66
CA HIS A 150 -13.44 -7.36 1.83
C HIS A 150 -13.15 -8.68 1.12
N ALA A 151 -13.63 -9.79 1.68
CA ALA A 151 -13.46 -11.13 1.09
C ALA A 151 -14.00 -11.23 -0.35
N ASN A 152 -15.08 -10.51 -0.66
CA ASN A 152 -15.69 -10.48 -1.99
C ASN A 152 -14.81 -9.83 -3.09
N GLU A 153 -13.68 -9.24 -2.73
CA GLU A 153 -12.71 -8.73 -3.71
C GLU A 153 -11.81 -9.85 -4.29
N PHE A 154 -11.93 -11.07 -3.77
CA PHE A 154 -11.20 -12.24 -4.24
C PHE A 154 -12.13 -13.18 -5.00
N ASP A 155 -11.96 -13.28 -6.30
CA ASP A 155 -12.58 -14.27 -7.17
C ASP A 155 -11.53 -15.21 -7.77
N ALA A 156 -11.93 -16.09 -8.68
CA ALA A 156 -11.02 -17.04 -9.30
C ALA A 156 -9.91 -16.37 -10.15
N SER A 157 -10.19 -15.21 -10.74
CA SER A 157 -9.20 -14.46 -11.52
C SER A 157 -8.15 -13.81 -10.63
N VAL A 158 -8.56 -13.26 -9.48
CA VAL A 158 -7.67 -12.74 -8.45
C VAL A 158 -6.83 -13.87 -7.86
N ASP A 159 -7.41 -15.05 -7.57
CA ASP A 159 -6.67 -16.21 -7.08
C ASP A 159 -5.56 -16.63 -8.05
N ALA A 160 -5.85 -16.67 -9.33
CA ALA A 160 -4.87 -16.97 -10.37
C ALA A 160 -3.74 -15.91 -10.39
N ALA A 161 -4.09 -14.62 -10.29
CA ALA A 161 -3.12 -13.53 -10.22
C ALA A 161 -2.22 -13.65 -8.96
N MET A 162 -2.80 -13.95 -7.79
CA MET A 162 -2.02 -14.16 -6.56
C MET A 162 -1.10 -15.36 -6.68
N ALA A 163 -1.55 -16.46 -7.28
CA ALA A 163 -0.71 -17.64 -7.51
C ALA A 163 0.50 -17.32 -8.41
N ARG A 164 0.28 -16.53 -9.48
CA ARG A 164 1.36 -16.07 -10.39
C ARG A 164 2.36 -15.16 -9.65
N LEU A 165 1.89 -14.19 -8.86
CA LEU A 165 2.75 -13.31 -8.07
C LEU A 165 3.58 -14.11 -7.05
N ARG A 166 3.00 -15.09 -6.36
CA ARG A 166 3.75 -15.99 -5.47
C ARG A 166 4.83 -16.79 -6.20
N GLY A 167 4.53 -17.22 -7.42
CA GLY A 167 5.48 -17.94 -8.26
C GLY A 167 6.78 -17.17 -8.56
N THR A 168 6.79 -15.84 -8.40
CA THR A 168 7.99 -15.00 -8.52
C THR A 168 8.91 -15.05 -7.30
N GLY A 169 8.51 -15.69 -6.20
CA GLY A 169 9.22 -15.68 -4.92
C GLY A 169 8.87 -14.50 -4.00
N ALA A 170 7.96 -13.62 -4.42
CA ALA A 170 7.52 -12.49 -3.61
C ALA A 170 6.70 -12.93 -2.38
N GLN A 171 6.89 -12.22 -1.26
CA GLN A 171 6.00 -12.32 -0.11
C GLN A 171 4.75 -11.48 -0.34
N LEU A 172 3.57 -12.11 -0.33
CA LEU A 172 2.30 -11.39 -0.51
C LEU A 172 1.69 -11.05 0.84
N LEU A 173 1.37 -9.78 1.01
CA LEU A 173 0.79 -9.22 2.24
C LEU A 173 -0.47 -8.43 1.90
N ASN A 174 -1.51 -8.48 2.73
CA ASN A 174 -2.68 -7.62 2.58
C ASN A 174 -2.65 -6.46 3.58
N GLN A 175 -2.87 -5.25 3.08
CA GLN A 175 -3.08 -4.05 3.88
C GLN A 175 -4.49 -3.55 3.63
N ALA A 176 -5.37 -3.69 4.63
CA ALA A 176 -6.74 -3.22 4.59
C ALA A 176 -6.91 -1.90 5.35
N VAL A 177 -7.98 -1.17 5.05
CA VAL A 177 -8.47 -0.04 5.84
C VAL A 177 -9.78 -0.43 6.50
N LEU A 178 -9.95 -0.12 7.78
CA LEU A 178 -11.21 -0.33 8.50
C LEU A 178 -12.22 0.72 8.06
N LEU A 179 -13.32 0.28 7.47
CA LEU A 179 -14.30 1.11 6.78
C LEU A 179 -15.71 0.79 7.28
N ARG A 180 -16.40 1.79 7.85
CA ARG A 180 -17.79 1.66 8.27
C ARG A 180 -18.68 1.25 7.10
N GLY A 181 -19.53 0.23 7.34
CA GLY A 181 -20.46 -0.31 6.35
C GLY A 181 -19.81 -1.16 5.26
N VAL A 182 -18.51 -1.51 5.42
CA VAL A 182 -17.80 -2.40 4.50
C VAL A 182 -17.24 -3.61 5.25
N ASN A 183 -16.36 -3.39 6.23
CA ASN A 183 -15.67 -4.44 6.96
C ASN A 183 -15.66 -4.20 8.49
N ASP A 184 -16.59 -3.41 8.99
CA ASP A 184 -16.71 -3.02 10.39
C ASP A 184 -17.46 -4.04 11.27
N SER A 185 -17.28 -5.32 10.97
CA SER A 185 -17.75 -6.45 11.80
C SER A 185 -16.66 -7.51 11.95
N VAL A 186 -16.69 -8.26 13.07
CA VAL A 186 -15.75 -9.36 13.31
C VAL A 186 -15.85 -10.40 12.20
N GLN A 187 -17.07 -10.70 11.73
CA GLN A 187 -17.26 -11.69 10.66
C GLN A 187 -16.62 -11.23 9.34
N ALA A 188 -16.86 -10.00 8.92
CA ALA A 188 -16.27 -9.48 7.67
C ALA A 188 -14.73 -9.45 7.70
N LEU A 189 -14.13 -9.12 8.85
CA LEU A 189 -12.67 -9.14 9.02
C LEU A 189 -12.12 -10.57 9.09
N GLN A 190 -12.85 -11.51 9.71
CA GLN A 190 -12.50 -12.93 9.71
C GLN A 190 -12.52 -13.48 8.28
N ASP A 191 -13.61 -13.26 7.55
CA ASP A 191 -13.76 -13.71 6.18
C ASP A 191 -12.66 -13.14 5.27
N LEU A 192 -12.30 -11.86 5.43
CA LEU A 192 -11.20 -11.24 4.70
C LEU A 192 -9.85 -11.91 5.02
N SER A 193 -9.56 -12.16 6.30
CA SER A 193 -8.31 -12.77 6.73
C SER A 193 -8.16 -14.21 6.20
N GLU A 194 -9.20 -15.03 6.36
CA GLU A 194 -9.22 -16.41 5.89
C GLU A 194 -9.17 -16.47 4.35
N ARG A 195 -9.93 -15.60 3.67
CA ARG A 195 -9.96 -15.55 2.20
C ARG A 195 -8.63 -15.08 1.61
N SER A 196 -8.02 -14.05 2.19
CA SER A 196 -6.69 -13.59 1.77
C SER A 196 -5.65 -14.71 1.93
N PHE A 197 -5.65 -15.39 3.07
CA PHE A 197 -4.73 -16.47 3.35
C PHE A 197 -4.92 -17.66 2.39
N ALA A 198 -6.16 -18.03 2.07
CA ALA A 198 -6.46 -19.05 1.08
C ALA A 198 -5.90 -18.71 -0.32
N ALA A 199 -5.88 -17.42 -0.70
CA ALA A 199 -5.22 -16.91 -1.90
C ALA A 199 -3.68 -16.84 -1.78
N GLY A 200 -3.12 -17.17 -0.60
CA GLY A 200 -1.68 -17.12 -0.31
C GLY A 200 -1.17 -15.72 0.02
N VAL A 201 -2.03 -14.86 0.53
CA VAL A 201 -1.73 -13.49 0.95
C VAL A 201 -1.89 -13.39 2.46
N LEU A 202 -0.82 -13.03 3.18
CA LEU A 202 -0.88 -12.91 4.64
C LEU A 202 -1.56 -11.61 5.07
N PRO A 203 -2.49 -11.61 6.03
CA PRO A 203 -2.98 -10.41 6.68
C PRO A 203 -1.80 -9.65 7.33
N TYR A 204 -1.67 -8.35 7.03
CA TYR A 204 -0.53 -7.56 7.50
C TYR A 204 -0.97 -6.40 8.37
N TYR A 205 -1.63 -5.41 7.78
CA TYR A 205 -2.16 -4.28 8.51
C TYR A 205 -3.67 -4.13 8.31
N LEU A 206 -4.35 -3.75 9.39
CA LEU A 206 -5.65 -3.09 9.35
C LEU A 206 -5.44 -1.63 9.77
N HIS A 207 -5.48 -0.72 8.82
CA HIS A 207 -5.34 0.70 9.09
C HIS A 207 -6.65 1.28 9.62
N GLN A 208 -6.57 2.04 10.71
CA GLN A 208 -7.61 3.04 10.95
C GLN A 208 -7.65 3.99 9.77
N LEU A 209 -8.87 4.46 9.45
CA LEU A 209 -9.07 5.41 8.36
C LEU A 209 -8.27 6.68 8.62
N ASP A 210 -7.44 7.08 7.66
CA ASP A 210 -6.75 8.36 7.69
C ASP A 210 -7.77 9.48 7.49
N ARG A 211 -7.75 10.49 8.38
CA ARG A 211 -8.74 11.58 8.40
C ARG A 211 -8.47 12.61 7.31
N VAL A 212 -8.56 12.17 6.06
CA VAL A 212 -8.50 13.07 4.90
C VAL A 212 -9.88 13.64 4.62
N GLU A 213 -9.95 14.84 4.06
CA GLU A 213 -11.22 15.47 3.74
C GLU A 213 -12.06 14.61 2.76
N GLY A 214 -13.36 14.47 3.05
CA GLY A 214 -14.32 13.76 2.22
C GLY A 214 -14.51 12.26 2.51
N VAL A 215 -13.79 11.66 3.51
CA VAL A 215 -13.90 10.22 3.84
C VAL A 215 -14.57 9.92 5.19
N ALA A 216 -14.96 10.92 5.98
CA ALA A 216 -15.48 10.78 7.35
C ALA A 216 -16.66 9.80 7.51
N HIS A 217 -17.44 9.57 6.45
CA HIS A 217 -18.55 8.63 6.47
C HIS A 217 -18.12 7.17 6.62
N PHE A 218 -16.84 6.87 6.36
CA PHE A 218 -16.25 5.54 6.56
C PHE A 218 -15.60 5.37 7.94
N GLU A 219 -15.55 6.41 8.78
CA GLU A 219 -14.83 6.35 10.04
C GLU A 219 -15.48 5.37 11.03
N VAL A 220 -14.64 4.51 11.62
CA VAL A 220 -14.93 3.65 12.75
C VAL A 220 -14.12 4.18 13.93
N ASP A 221 -14.74 4.32 15.11
CA ASP A 221 -14.03 4.82 16.29
C ASP A 221 -13.01 3.80 16.85
N ASP A 222 -12.05 4.27 17.65
CA ASP A 222 -10.96 3.46 18.18
C ASP A 222 -11.44 2.37 19.13
N THR A 223 -12.50 2.63 19.90
CA THR A 223 -13.06 1.66 20.84
C THR A 223 -13.68 0.49 20.08
N GLN A 224 -14.45 0.80 19.05
CA GLN A 224 -15.03 -0.22 18.17
C GLN A 224 -13.92 -0.99 17.42
N ALA A 225 -12.91 -0.30 16.88
CA ALA A 225 -11.80 -0.93 16.18
C ALA A 225 -11.04 -1.94 17.06
N LYS A 226 -10.75 -1.57 18.32
CA LYS A 226 -10.12 -2.46 19.30
C LYS A 226 -11.01 -3.65 19.67
N ALA A 227 -12.31 -3.44 19.82
CA ALA A 227 -13.26 -4.52 20.08
C ALA A 227 -13.34 -5.51 18.91
N LEU A 228 -13.27 -5.03 17.66
CA LEU A 228 -13.22 -5.88 16.48
C LEU A 228 -11.98 -6.77 16.46
N ILE A 229 -10.79 -6.20 16.76
CA ILE A 229 -9.54 -6.99 16.85
C ILE A 229 -9.59 -7.99 18.00
N ALA A 230 -10.11 -7.62 19.15
CA ALA A 230 -10.29 -8.55 20.27
C ALA A 230 -11.23 -9.71 19.90
N GLY A 231 -12.33 -9.42 19.21
CA GLY A 231 -13.24 -10.43 18.67
C GLY A 231 -12.60 -11.33 17.62
N LEU A 232 -11.73 -10.80 16.80
CA LEU A 232 -10.97 -11.57 15.80
C LEU A 232 -9.94 -12.48 16.47
N THR A 233 -9.22 -11.95 17.49
CA THR A 233 -8.23 -12.69 18.26
C THR A 233 -8.84 -13.91 18.97
N ALA A 234 -10.10 -13.83 19.40
CA ALA A 234 -10.80 -14.93 20.01
C ALA A 234 -11.21 -16.04 19.01
N ARG A 235 -11.14 -15.80 17.70
CA ARG A 235 -11.62 -16.71 16.65
C ARG A 235 -10.55 -17.27 15.75
N LEU A 236 -9.45 -16.54 15.54
CA LEU A 236 -8.43 -16.89 14.57
C LEU A 236 -7.07 -17.16 15.20
N SER A 237 -6.27 -17.96 14.50
CA SER A 237 -4.85 -18.12 14.82
C SER A 237 -4.10 -16.80 14.64
N GLY A 238 -3.11 -16.54 15.49
CA GLY A 238 -2.42 -15.25 15.57
C GLY A 238 -1.83 -14.73 14.24
N TYR A 239 -1.40 -15.63 13.35
CA TYR A 239 -0.85 -15.23 12.04
C TYR A 239 -1.93 -14.73 11.04
N LEU A 240 -3.21 -14.93 11.33
CA LEU A 240 -4.34 -14.44 10.55
C LEU A 240 -4.88 -13.10 11.06
N ILE A 241 -4.33 -12.58 12.17
CA ILE A 241 -4.79 -11.32 12.77
C ILE A 241 -3.92 -10.18 12.27
N PRO A 242 -4.48 -9.23 11.48
CA PRO A 242 -3.74 -8.07 11.02
C PRO A 242 -3.41 -7.15 12.21
N LYS A 243 -2.29 -6.44 12.14
CA LYS A 243 -1.95 -5.40 13.12
C LYS A 243 -2.84 -4.18 12.91
N LEU A 244 -3.67 -3.85 13.90
CA LEU A 244 -4.43 -2.59 13.88
C LEU A 244 -3.47 -1.43 14.12
N VAL A 245 -3.43 -0.48 13.18
CA VAL A 245 -2.48 0.64 13.22
C VAL A 245 -3.13 1.94 12.76
N ARG A 246 -2.53 3.05 13.21
CA ARG A 246 -2.78 4.39 12.69
C ARG A 246 -1.48 5.01 12.22
N GLU A 247 -1.51 5.75 11.13
CA GLU A 247 -0.39 6.58 10.71
C GLU A 247 -0.61 8.02 11.20
N LEU A 248 0.35 8.56 11.96
CA LEU A 248 0.32 9.92 12.46
C LEU A 248 1.54 10.67 11.96
N PRO A 249 1.37 11.94 11.51
CA PRO A 249 2.49 12.78 11.12
C PRO A 249 3.54 12.90 12.25
N GLY A 250 4.81 12.69 11.91
CA GLY A 250 5.92 12.83 12.86
C GLY A 250 6.18 11.62 13.77
N ASP A 251 5.33 10.61 13.80
CA ASP A 251 5.62 9.36 14.53
C ASP A 251 6.78 8.59 13.89
N PRO A 252 7.63 7.90 14.68
CA PRO A 252 8.76 7.11 14.14
C PRO A 252 8.33 5.81 13.47
N SER A 253 7.08 5.41 13.61
CA SER A 253 6.47 4.22 12.99
C SER A 253 4.96 4.36 12.94
N LYS A 254 4.29 3.47 12.20
CA LYS A 254 2.84 3.28 12.34
C LYS A 254 2.53 2.91 13.80
N ARG A 255 1.61 3.65 14.43
CA ARG A 255 1.24 3.46 15.83
C ARG A 255 0.27 2.28 15.97
N PRO A 256 0.61 1.22 16.72
CA PRO A 256 -0.37 0.20 17.11
C PRO A 256 -1.46 0.79 18.00
N LEU A 257 -2.70 0.30 17.88
CA LEU A 257 -3.85 0.75 18.66
C LEU A 257 -4.33 -0.31 19.66
#